data_2922155cab36252909b377073e422df0
#
_entry.id   2922155cab36252909b377073e422df0
#
_cell.length_a   1.000
_cell.length_b   1.000
_cell.length_c   1.000
_cell.angle_alpha   90.00
_cell.angle_beta   90.00
_cell.angle_gamma   90.00
#
_symmetry.space_group_name_H-M   'P 1'
#
loop_
_entity.id
_entity.type
_entity.pdbx_description
1 polymer ?
#
loop_
_entity_poly.entity_id
_entity_poly.type
_entity_poly.pdbx_seq_one_letter_code
_entity_poly.pdbx_strand_id
1 'polypeptide(L)'
;MDHKDYDVLYVTGKTYYEKMKEELKDLSHSIHVLPYIEDMPSVLHSCDLAVSRAGATTLAEMTALGTASIIIPSPYVVANHQEYNARELVNKGAAHLILEKDLNADAFVEVVDQYMNNEEMRKELSQKALALGKPHACEDIYKEILKLTGGR
;
A
#
# COMPACT_ATOMS: atom_id res chain seq x y z
N MET A 1 -13.38 -11.75 -5.99
CA MET A 1 -12.87 -10.73 -6.94
C MET A 1 -12.95 -11.19 -8.39
N ASP A 2 -13.49 -12.36 -8.63
CA ASP A 2 -13.71 -12.85 -9.98
C ASP A 2 -14.82 -12.03 -10.69
N HIS A 3 -14.65 -11.72 -11.98
CA HIS A 3 -15.58 -10.90 -12.79
C HIS A 3 -15.71 -9.41 -12.40
N LYS A 4 -14.66 -8.78 -11.89
CA LYS A 4 -14.61 -7.33 -11.66
C LYS A 4 -14.02 -6.60 -12.88
N ASP A 5 -14.39 -5.34 -13.06
CA ASP A 5 -13.92 -4.50 -14.16
C ASP A 5 -12.54 -3.84 -13.86
N TYR A 6 -11.69 -4.51 -13.06
CA TYR A 6 -10.35 -4.05 -12.75
C TYR A 6 -9.36 -5.21 -12.65
N ASP A 7 -8.10 -4.93 -12.95
CA ASP A 7 -7.00 -5.88 -12.82
C ASP A 7 -6.42 -5.89 -11.41
N VAL A 8 -5.99 -7.06 -10.95
CA VAL A 8 -5.37 -7.27 -9.64
C VAL A 8 -3.96 -7.79 -9.81
N LEU A 9 -2.96 -7.06 -9.33
CA LEU A 9 -1.60 -7.56 -9.16
C LEU A 9 -1.47 -8.13 -7.75
N TYR A 10 -1.42 -9.47 -7.65
CA TYR A 10 -1.29 -10.16 -6.38
C TYR A 10 0.15 -10.61 -6.12
N VAL A 11 0.86 -9.88 -5.25
CA VAL A 11 2.26 -10.13 -4.92
C VAL A 11 2.34 -11.02 -3.68
N THR A 12 2.73 -12.28 -3.88
CA THR A 12 2.67 -13.33 -2.85
C THR A 12 3.97 -13.51 -2.07
N GLY A 13 5.08 -12.94 -2.55
CA GLY A 13 6.41 -13.35 -2.14
C GLY A 13 6.81 -14.71 -2.74
N LYS A 14 8.11 -14.97 -2.83
CA LYS A 14 8.65 -16.18 -3.46
C LYS A 14 8.15 -17.48 -2.80
N THR A 15 7.96 -17.46 -1.49
CA THR A 15 7.56 -18.65 -0.71
C THR A 15 6.17 -19.16 -1.07
N TYR A 16 5.22 -18.28 -1.34
CA TYR A 16 3.83 -18.65 -1.60
C TYR A 16 3.44 -18.63 -3.07
N TYR A 17 4.36 -18.19 -3.94
CA TYR A 17 4.04 -17.96 -5.36
C TYR A 17 3.47 -19.18 -6.07
N GLU A 18 4.19 -20.32 -6.04
CA GLU A 18 3.76 -21.52 -6.78
C GLU A 18 2.41 -22.04 -6.27
N LYS A 19 2.20 -21.98 -4.94
CA LYS A 19 0.92 -22.39 -4.33
C LYS A 19 -0.22 -21.48 -4.79
N MET A 20 -0.06 -20.19 -4.68
CA MET A 20 -1.11 -19.22 -5.04
C MET A 20 -1.38 -19.21 -6.55
N LYS A 21 -0.35 -19.35 -7.36
CA LYS A 21 -0.49 -19.47 -8.82
C LYS A 21 -1.34 -20.68 -9.22
N GLU A 22 -1.14 -21.83 -8.56
CA GLU A 22 -1.92 -23.04 -8.84
C GLU A 22 -3.37 -22.91 -8.32
N GLU A 23 -3.56 -22.36 -7.11
CA GLU A 23 -4.89 -22.18 -6.53
C GLU A 23 -5.75 -21.16 -7.32
N LEU A 24 -5.12 -20.17 -7.95
CA LEU A 24 -5.80 -19.07 -8.65
C LEU A 24 -5.83 -19.24 -10.18
N LYS A 25 -5.28 -20.33 -10.74
CA LYS A 25 -5.11 -20.50 -12.20
C LYS A 25 -6.42 -20.49 -13.00
N ASP A 26 -7.50 -20.95 -12.37
CA ASP A 26 -8.82 -21.07 -13.00
C ASP A 26 -9.73 -19.86 -12.70
N LEU A 27 -9.19 -18.85 -11.98
CA LEU A 27 -9.88 -17.59 -11.73
C LEU A 27 -9.73 -16.62 -12.90
N SER A 28 -10.36 -15.46 -12.76
CA SER A 28 -10.37 -14.41 -13.78
C SER A 28 -9.00 -14.10 -14.37
N HIS A 29 -8.94 -13.85 -15.68
CA HIS A 29 -7.75 -13.35 -16.37
C HIS A 29 -7.27 -11.97 -15.86
N SER A 30 -8.08 -11.28 -15.07
CA SER A 30 -7.72 -10.02 -14.43
C SER A 30 -6.88 -10.17 -13.15
N ILE A 31 -6.58 -11.40 -12.69
CA ILE A 31 -5.74 -11.64 -11.51
C ILE A 31 -4.35 -12.10 -11.93
N HIS A 32 -3.36 -11.25 -11.74
CA HIS A 32 -1.96 -11.50 -12.08
C HIS A 32 -1.15 -11.83 -10.81
N VAL A 33 -0.84 -13.11 -10.62
CA VAL A 33 -0.04 -13.58 -9.47
C VAL A 33 1.44 -13.38 -9.76
N LEU A 34 2.14 -12.66 -8.87
CA LEU A 34 3.57 -12.35 -9.01
C LEU A 34 4.34 -12.76 -7.75
N PRO A 35 5.56 -13.31 -7.89
CA PRO A 35 6.40 -13.64 -6.74
C PRO A 35 7.03 -12.40 -6.10
N TYR A 36 7.30 -11.39 -6.91
CA TYR A 36 7.99 -10.16 -6.52
C TYR A 36 7.81 -9.08 -7.60
N ILE A 37 7.93 -7.83 -7.23
CA ILE A 37 7.96 -6.67 -8.13
C ILE A 37 9.33 -6.00 -7.98
N GLU A 38 10.08 -5.89 -9.08
CA GLU A 38 11.41 -5.26 -9.08
C GLU A 38 11.32 -3.73 -9.02
N ASP A 39 10.40 -3.16 -9.78
CA ASP A 39 10.13 -1.71 -9.79
C ASP A 39 8.80 -1.41 -9.08
N MET A 40 8.81 -1.54 -7.75
CA MET A 40 7.66 -1.24 -6.92
C MET A 40 7.21 0.23 -7.02
N PRO A 41 8.11 1.24 -7.08
CA PRO A 41 7.69 2.63 -7.26
C PRO A 41 6.83 2.87 -8.50
N SER A 42 7.20 2.31 -9.65
CA SER A 42 6.40 2.45 -10.88
C SER A 42 5.03 1.80 -10.75
N VAL A 43 4.93 0.64 -10.10
CA VAL A 43 3.64 -0.02 -9.85
C VAL A 43 2.77 0.79 -8.90
N LEU A 44 3.33 1.27 -7.77
CA LEU A 44 2.61 2.10 -6.82
C LEU A 44 2.14 3.44 -7.41
N HIS A 45 2.91 3.99 -8.35
CA HIS A 45 2.52 5.22 -9.07
C HIS A 45 1.38 4.98 -10.06
N SER A 46 1.33 3.80 -10.66
CA SER A 46 0.38 3.47 -11.74
C SER A 46 -0.93 2.83 -11.23
N CYS A 47 -0.93 2.24 -10.04
CA CYS A 47 -2.11 1.58 -9.52
C CYS A 47 -3.15 2.58 -9.00
N ASP A 48 -4.43 2.27 -9.23
CA ASP A 48 -5.55 3.07 -8.73
C ASP A 48 -5.76 2.93 -7.23
N LEU A 49 -5.43 1.76 -6.67
CA LEU A 49 -5.59 1.43 -5.26
C LEU A 49 -4.58 0.36 -4.85
N ALA A 50 -3.84 0.60 -3.79
CA ALA A 50 -2.94 -0.37 -3.19
C ALA A 50 -3.52 -0.96 -1.90
N VAL A 51 -3.36 -2.27 -1.71
CA VAL A 51 -3.65 -2.94 -0.44
C VAL A 51 -2.35 -3.46 0.13
N SER A 52 -1.99 -3.04 1.34
CA SER A 52 -0.69 -3.35 1.90
C SER A 52 -0.68 -3.46 3.43
N ARG A 53 0.40 -4.05 3.96
CA ARG A 53 0.77 -3.96 5.37
C ARG A 53 1.35 -2.58 5.69
N ALA A 54 1.37 -2.20 6.98
CA ALA A 54 1.83 -0.89 7.43
C ALA A 54 3.32 -0.85 7.79
N GLY A 55 4.17 -1.42 6.94
CA GLY A 55 5.62 -1.26 7.08
C GLY A 55 6.04 0.19 6.83
N ALA A 56 6.94 0.73 7.66
CA ALA A 56 7.34 2.14 7.58
C ALA A 56 7.86 2.56 6.19
N THR A 57 8.69 1.73 5.56
CA THR A 57 9.24 1.98 4.22
C THR A 57 8.11 2.00 3.18
N THR A 58 7.22 1.00 3.21
CA THR A 58 6.10 0.92 2.28
C THR A 58 5.18 2.14 2.40
N LEU A 59 4.85 2.56 3.63
CA LEU A 59 4.04 3.75 3.83
C LEU A 59 4.74 5.04 3.36
N ALA A 60 6.06 5.12 3.56
CA ALA A 60 6.85 6.25 3.05
C ALA A 60 6.83 6.31 1.52
N GLU A 61 6.99 5.18 0.83
CA GLU A 61 6.90 5.07 -0.63
C GLU A 61 5.50 5.45 -1.13
N MET A 62 4.45 4.88 -0.54
CA MET A 62 3.07 5.15 -0.92
C MET A 62 2.69 6.62 -0.71
N THR A 63 3.11 7.24 0.39
CA THR A 63 2.85 8.66 0.63
C THR A 63 3.65 9.56 -0.30
N ALA A 64 4.92 9.23 -0.58
CA ALA A 64 5.74 10.01 -1.51
C ALA A 64 5.19 10.01 -2.95
N LEU A 65 4.51 8.94 -3.35
CA LEU A 65 3.89 8.76 -4.67
C LEU A 65 2.41 9.20 -4.71
N GLY A 66 1.80 9.44 -3.54
CA GLY A 66 0.37 9.74 -3.46
C GLY A 66 -0.52 8.56 -3.80
N THR A 67 -0.10 7.33 -3.48
CA THR A 67 -0.87 6.13 -3.77
C THR A 67 -2.09 6.03 -2.84
N ALA A 68 -3.30 5.99 -3.40
CA ALA A 68 -4.50 5.67 -2.60
C ALA A 68 -4.40 4.26 -2.03
N SER A 69 -4.72 4.09 -0.74
CA SER A 69 -4.41 2.82 -0.09
C SER A 69 -5.40 2.35 0.97
N ILE A 70 -5.56 1.02 1.03
CA ILE A 70 -6.16 0.29 2.14
C ILE A 70 -5.02 -0.38 2.91
N ILE A 71 -4.89 -0.07 4.18
CA ILE A 71 -3.81 -0.57 5.03
C ILE A 71 -4.35 -1.62 6.00
N ILE A 72 -3.72 -2.78 5.98
CA ILE A 72 -4.03 -3.91 6.87
C ILE A 72 -2.80 -4.18 7.74
N PRO A 73 -2.66 -3.52 8.90
CA PRO A 73 -1.48 -3.69 9.74
C PRO A 73 -1.37 -5.12 10.28
N SER A 74 -0.15 -5.65 10.32
CA SER A 74 0.12 -6.95 10.94
C SER A 74 0.07 -6.83 12.46
N PRO A 75 -0.71 -7.68 13.16
CA PRO A 75 -0.72 -7.71 14.62
C PRO A 75 0.48 -8.47 15.21
N TYR A 76 1.26 -9.17 14.37
CA TYR A 76 2.37 -10.04 14.79
C TYR A 76 3.72 -9.32 14.85
N VAL A 77 3.72 -8.01 15.01
CA VAL A 77 4.93 -7.20 15.07
C VAL A 77 5.17 -6.64 16.47
N VAL A 78 6.45 -6.42 16.81
CA VAL A 78 6.85 -5.90 18.12
C VAL A 78 6.13 -4.58 18.42
N ALA A 79 5.61 -4.43 19.63
CA ALA A 79 4.93 -3.22 20.12
C ALA A 79 3.80 -2.71 19.20
N ASN A 80 3.21 -3.57 18.37
CA ASN A 80 2.10 -3.21 17.47
C ASN A 80 2.39 -1.98 16.58
N HIS A 81 3.66 -1.75 16.24
CA HIS A 81 4.09 -0.53 15.53
C HIS A 81 3.41 -0.34 14.18
N GLN A 82 2.98 -1.43 13.49
CA GLN A 82 2.29 -1.29 12.22
C GLN A 82 0.90 -0.65 12.38
N GLU A 83 0.17 -0.96 13.44
CA GLU A 83 -1.10 -0.30 13.69
C GLU A 83 -0.93 1.19 14.00
N TYR A 84 0.09 1.56 14.78
CA TYR A 84 0.40 2.97 15.01
C TYR A 84 0.73 3.70 13.70
N ASN A 85 1.57 3.13 12.87
CA ASN A 85 1.92 3.70 11.57
C ASN A 85 0.68 3.89 10.68
N ALA A 86 -0.19 2.87 10.60
CA ALA A 86 -1.42 2.95 9.81
C ALA A 86 -2.36 4.06 10.32
N ARG A 87 -2.56 4.14 11.64
CA ARG A 87 -3.43 5.15 12.26
C ARG A 87 -2.96 6.58 12.02
N GLU A 88 -1.66 6.83 11.93
CA GLU A 88 -1.13 8.14 11.57
C GLU A 88 -1.62 8.63 10.19
N LEU A 89 -1.68 7.73 9.19
CA LEU A 89 -2.21 8.07 7.87
C LEU A 89 -3.74 8.23 7.90
N VAL A 90 -4.41 7.29 8.56
CA VAL A 90 -5.87 7.24 8.63
C VAL A 90 -6.45 8.46 9.35
N ASN A 91 -5.84 8.88 10.47
CA ASN A 91 -6.25 10.08 11.21
C ASN A 91 -6.15 11.38 10.37
N LYS A 92 -5.32 11.34 9.33
CA LYS A 92 -5.17 12.44 8.35
C LYS A 92 -5.99 12.22 7.09
N GLY A 93 -6.78 11.13 7.03
CA GLY A 93 -7.60 10.74 5.89
C GLY A 93 -6.80 10.32 4.66
N ALA A 94 -5.54 9.91 4.85
CA ALA A 94 -4.61 9.54 3.77
C ALA A 94 -4.62 8.05 3.41
N ALA A 95 -5.36 7.23 4.16
CA ALA A 95 -5.53 5.81 3.90
C ALA A 95 -6.82 5.29 4.53
N HIS A 96 -7.30 4.14 4.06
CA HIS A 96 -8.33 3.36 4.73
C HIS A 96 -7.69 2.27 5.61
N LEU A 97 -8.26 2.01 6.78
CA LEU A 97 -7.76 0.99 7.72
C LEU A 97 -8.71 -0.19 7.81
N ILE A 98 -8.18 -1.39 7.66
CA ILE A 98 -8.87 -2.62 8.06
C ILE A 98 -7.96 -3.34 9.05
N LEU A 99 -8.43 -3.55 10.28
CA LEU A 99 -7.68 -4.35 11.25
C LEU A 99 -7.80 -5.84 10.92
N GLU A 100 -6.72 -6.60 11.12
CA GLU A 100 -6.71 -8.03 10.80
C GLU A 100 -7.81 -8.82 11.50
N LYS A 101 -8.17 -8.46 12.74
CA LYS A 101 -9.27 -9.08 13.50
C LYS A 101 -10.66 -8.85 12.90
N ASP A 102 -10.82 -7.79 12.10
CA ASP A 102 -12.06 -7.38 11.46
C ASP A 102 -12.09 -7.80 9.97
N LEU A 103 -10.97 -8.38 9.48
CA LEU A 103 -10.80 -8.79 8.09
C LEU A 103 -11.61 -10.06 7.81
N ASN A 104 -12.57 -9.96 6.93
CA ASN A 104 -13.28 -11.08 6.31
C ASN A 104 -13.45 -10.82 4.81
N ALA A 105 -13.69 -11.87 4.04
CA ALA A 105 -13.70 -11.78 2.58
C ALA A 105 -14.76 -10.81 2.05
N ASP A 106 -15.98 -10.87 2.57
CA ASP A 106 -17.09 -10.07 2.07
C ASP A 106 -16.87 -8.58 2.38
N ALA A 107 -16.55 -8.24 3.63
CA ALA A 107 -16.25 -6.86 4.03
C ALA A 107 -15.04 -6.29 3.29
N PHE A 108 -14.00 -7.10 3.04
CA PHE A 108 -12.84 -6.68 2.26
C PHE A 108 -13.21 -6.34 0.82
N VAL A 109 -13.97 -7.21 0.15
CA VAL A 109 -14.42 -6.98 -1.22
C VAL A 109 -15.31 -5.74 -1.30
N GLU A 110 -16.23 -5.55 -0.34
CA GLU A 110 -17.11 -4.38 -0.27
C GLU A 110 -16.28 -3.07 -0.19
N VAL A 111 -15.28 -3.02 0.68
CA VAL A 111 -14.41 -1.84 0.81
C VAL A 111 -13.59 -1.60 -0.46
N VAL A 112 -13.01 -2.64 -1.07
CA VAL A 112 -12.29 -2.50 -2.34
C VAL A 112 -13.20 -1.97 -3.43
N ASP A 113 -14.39 -2.55 -3.60
CA ASP A 113 -15.38 -2.12 -4.59
C ASP A 113 -15.83 -0.66 -4.37
N GLN A 114 -16.00 -0.24 -3.11
CA GLN A 114 -16.34 1.13 -2.77
C GLN A 114 -15.30 2.12 -3.32
N TYR A 115 -14.01 1.82 -3.15
CA TYR A 115 -12.94 2.67 -3.68
C TYR A 115 -12.79 2.53 -5.19
N MET A 116 -12.83 1.32 -5.75
CA MET A 116 -12.67 1.11 -7.18
C MET A 116 -13.79 1.76 -8.01
N ASN A 117 -15.01 1.77 -7.50
CA ASN A 117 -16.16 2.40 -8.15
C ASN A 117 -16.28 3.92 -7.86
N ASN A 118 -15.40 4.51 -7.04
CA ASN A 118 -15.45 5.91 -6.68
C ASN A 118 -14.08 6.60 -6.84
N GLU A 119 -13.86 7.17 -8.02
CA GLU A 119 -12.63 7.88 -8.36
C GLU A 119 -12.35 9.07 -7.42
N GLU A 120 -13.38 9.81 -7.01
CA GLU A 120 -13.20 10.97 -6.12
C GLU A 120 -12.70 10.56 -4.73
N MET A 121 -13.17 9.43 -4.20
CA MET A 121 -12.63 8.89 -2.93
C MET A 121 -11.17 8.50 -3.07
N ARG A 122 -10.77 7.87 -4.19
CA ARG A 122 -9.36 7.54 -4.43
C ARG A 122 -8.49 8.79 -4.57
N LYS A 123 -8.97 9.81 -5.30
CA LYS A 123 -8.27 11.09 -5.43
C LYS A 123 -8.10 11.80 -4.09
N GLU A 124 -9.10 11.75 -3.23
CA GLU A 124 -9.02 12.36 -1.90
C GLU A 124 -7.93 11.68 -1.04
N LEU A 125 -7.91 10.33 -1.01
CA LEU A 125 -6.84 9.58 -0.32
C LEU A 125 -5.47 9.93 -0.90
N SER A 126 -5.34 9.91 -2.22
CA SER A 126 -4.11 10.21 -2.94
C SER A 126 -3.55 11.59 -2.60
N GLN A 127 -4.37 12.62 -2.67
CA GLN A 127 -3.96 14.00 -2.35
C GLN A 127 -3.50 14.14 -0.90
N LYS A 128 -4.23 13.53 0.04
CA LYS A 128 -3.88 13.55 1.46
C LYS A 128 -2.61 12.74 1.75
N ALA A 129 -2.42 11.60 1.07
CA ALA A 129 -1.20 10.81 1.16
C ALA A 129 0.01 11.61 0.65
N LEU A 130 -0.11 12.21 -0.52
CA LEU A 130 0.96 13.03 -1.13
C LEU A 130 1.35 14.21 -0.23
N ALA A 131 0.40 14.84 0.45
CA ALA A 131 0.67 15.94 1.39
C ALA A 131 1.49 15.50 2.62
N LEU A 132 1.52 14.21 2.94
CA LEU A 132 2.33 13.62 4.02
C LEU A 132 3.68 13.11 3.53
N GLY A 133 3.83 12.91 2.22
CA GLY A 133 5.03 12.36 1.60
C GLY A 133 6.28 13.22 1.82
N LYS A 134 7.42 12.56 1.79
CA LYS A 134 8.76 13.17 1.90
C LYS A 134 9.63 12.77 0.72
N PRO A 135 9.29 13.16 -0.54
CA PRO A 135 10.01 12.72 -1.74
C PRO A 135 11.48 13.16 -1.76
N HIS A 136 11.81 14.23 -1.03
CA HIS A 136 13.18 14.78 -0.95
C HIS A 136 13.92 14.39 0.35
N ALA A 137 13.46 13.37 1.08
CA ALA A 137 14.05 12.97 2.37
C ALA A 137 15.55 12.72 2.32
N CYS A 138 16.04 12.10 1.23
CA CYS A 138 17.47 11.85 1.04
C CYS A 138 18.28 13.14 0.95
N GLU A 139 17.81 14.12 0.19
CA GLU A 139 18.44 15.44 0.09
C GLU A 139 18.42 16.20 1.42
N ASP A 140 17.32 16.11 2.15
CA ASP A 140 17.18 16.78 3.44
C ASP A 140 18.12 16.17 4.48
N ILE A 141 18.23 14.85 4.52
CA ILE A 141 19.20 14.14 5.37
C ILE A 141 20.64 14.56 5.01
N TYR A 142 20.95 14.60 3.72
CA TYR A 142 22.27 15.03 3.24
C TYR A 142 22.61 16.45 3.68
N LYS A 143 21.67 17.40 3.58
CA LYS A 143 21.85 18.77 4.05
C LYS A 143 22.14 18.85 5.56
N GLU A 144 21.44 18.02 6.36
CA GLU A 144 21.69 17.94 7.81
C GLU A 144 23.08 17.36 8.12
N ILE A 145 23.52 16.34 7.40
CA ILE A 145 24.88 15.80 7.54
C ILE A 145 25.93 16.86 7.23
N LEU A 146 25.77 17.64 6.15
CA LEU A 146 26.70 18.70 5.82
C LEU A 146 26.77 19.78 6.90
N LYS A 147 25.65 20.16 7.53
CA LYS A 147 25.64 21.12 8.66
C LYS A 147 26.46 20.56 9.85
N LEU A 148 26.28 19.28 10.17
CA LEU A 148 26.99 18.65 11.30
C LEU A 148 28.49 18.46 11.05
N THR A 149 28.88 18.26 9.80
CA THR A 149 30.30 18.03 9.40
C THR A 149 31.05 19.29 8.99
N GLY A 150 30.39 20.45 9.04
CA GLY A 150 31.00 21.73 8.64
C GLY A 150 31.26 21.82 7.13
N GLY A 151 30.46 21.11 6.32
CA GLY A 151 30.56 21.17 4.87
C GLY A 151 31.75 20.40 4.28
N ARG A 152 32.33 19.46 5.01
CA ARG A 152 33.43 18.59 4.55
C ARG A 152 32.92 17.34 3.90
#